data_530f87380dee9a922d2dacdf875b57ef
#
_entry.id   530f87380dee9a922d2dacdf875b57ef
#
_cell.length_a   1.000
_cell.length_b   1.000
_cell.length_c   1.000
_cell.angle_alpha   90.00
_cell.angle_beta   90.00
_cell.angle_gamma   90.00
#
_symmetry.space_group_name_H-M   'P 1'
#
loop_
_entity.id
_entity.type
_entity.pdbx_description
1 polymer ?
#
loop_
_entity_poly.entity_id
_entity_poly.type
_entity_poly.pdbx_seq_one_letter_code
_entity_poly.pdbx_strand_id
1 'polypeptide(L)'
;MIVFSMFLTVSCNKKMIKGTNIEETPDSKEILTVFGYYLKGFKEQNPEIFLEYVSKDYYDTNGTDEADDDVDYDKLVEILNSDAYHSLEKVSITCIIKDLLFDPESDNKARLLFFFEVRFKMKSSVPSTEENAFIQPDGMTNHKVSENNQMKFVKEDGKWKIVSGL
;
A
#
# COMPACT_ATOMS: atom_id res chain seq x y z
N MET A 1 -42.76 46.67 1.19
CA MET A 1 -42.90 45.22 1.31
C MET A 1 -41.49 44.63 1.09
N ILE A 2 -40.79 44.27 2.19
CA ILE A 2 -39.40 43.77 2.14
C ILE A 2 -39.51 42.25 2.17
N VAL A 3 -39.12 41.60 1.06
CA VAL A 3 -39.05 40.13 0.98
C VAL A 3 -37.70 39.71 1.53
N PHE A 4 -37.71 39.10 2.72
CA PHE A 4 -36.52 38.53 3.37
C PHE A 4 -36.26 37.12 2.78
N SER A 5 -35.31 37.01 1.85
CA SER A 5 -34.92 35.74 1.27
C SER A 5 -34.05 35.00 2.29
N MET A 6 -34.58 33.95 2.91
CA MET A 6 -33.91 33.10 3.88
C MET A 6 -33.09 32.08 3.11
N PHE A 7 -31.76 32.30 2.99
CA PHE A 7 -30.83 31.30 2.47
C PHE A 7 -30.66 30.20 3.50
N LEU A 8 -31.28 29.04 3.25
CA LEU A 8 -31.03 27.80 3.96
C LEU A 8 -29.65 27.25 3.49
N THR A 9 -28.60 27.45 4.29
CA THR A 9 -27.35 26.77 4.11
C THR A 9 -27.54 25.31 4.53
N VAL A 10 -27.69 24.41 3.57
CA VAL A 10 -27.64 22.96 3.82
C VAL A 10 -26.17 22.61 4.10
N SER A 11 -25.81 22.48 5.38
CA SER A 11 -24.55 21.92 5.80
C SER A 11 -24.59 20.42 5.50
N CYS A 12 -23.98 20.01 4.39
CA CYS A 12 -23.76 18.58 4.09
C CYS A 12 -22.74 18.03 5.07
N ASN A 13 -23.20 17.37 6.11
CA ASN A 13 -22.30 16.72 7.08
C ASN A 13 -21.73 15.47 6.42
N LYS A 14 -20.52 15.58 5.85
CA LYS A 14 -19.81 14.46 5.21
C LYS A 14 -19.45 13.42 6.27
N LYS A 15 -19.86 12.19 6.05
CA LYS A 15 -19.49 11.07 6.92
C LYS A 15 -18.06 10.65 6.61
N MET A 16 -17.23 10.53 7.64
CA MET A 16 -15.83 10.11 7.51
C MET A 16 -15.66 8.64 7.86
N ILE A 17 -14.70 7.98 7.21
CA ILE A 17 -14.29 6.62 7.57
C ILE A 17 -13.60 6.69 8.93
N LYS A 18 -14.02 5.80 9.84
CA LYS A 18 -13.54 5.80 11.22
C LYS A 18 -12.01 5.72 11.32
N GLY A 19 -11.42 6.69 12.03
CA GLY A 19 -9.97 6.77 12.25
C GLY A 19 -9.20 7.42 11.11
N THR A 20 -9.89 8.01 10.13
CA THR A 20 -9.28 8.75 9.01
C THR A 20 -9.97 10.09 8.78
N ASN A 21 -9.38 10.93 7.92
CA ASN A 21 -10.01 12.14 7.39
C ASN A 21 -10.63 11.91 5.99
N ILE A 22 -10.84 10.65 5.61
CA ILE A 22 -11.36 10.28 4.29
C ILE A 22 -12.87 10.23 4.34
N GLU A 23 -13.52 10.91 3.37
CA GLU A 23 -14.98 10.87 3.20
C GLU A 23 -15.44 9.44 2.88
N GLU A 24 -16.50 9.00 3.56
CA GLU A 24 -17.07 7.67 3.37
C GLU A 24 -17.93 7.63 2.10
N THR A 25 -17.33 7.22 1.00
CA THR A 25 -17.99 6.96 -0.28
C THR A 25 -17.85 5.47 -0.66
N PRO A 26 -18.63 4.97 -1.65
CA PRO A 26 -18.41 3.62 -2.18
C PRO A 26 -16.99 3.41 -2.67
N ASP A 27 -16.43 4.37 -3.41
CA ASP A 27 -15.09 4.31 -3.98
C ASP A 27 -14.00 4.32 -2.89
N SER A 28 -14.11 5.21 -1.89
CA SER A 28 -13.14 5.25 -0.80
C SER A 28 -13.13 3.96 0.03
N LYS A 29 -14.29 3.34 0.24
CA LYS A 29 -14.40 2.05 0.92
C LYS A 29 -13.75 0.93 0.12
N GLU A 30 -14.01 0.89 -1.19
CA GLU A 30 -13.43 -0.14 -2.06
C GLU A 30 -11.91 -0.03 -2.11
N ILE A 31 -11.36 1.18 -2.33
CA ILE A 31 -9.91 1.42 -2.33
C ILE A 31 -9.27 0.98 -1.01
N LEU A 32 -9.86 1.36 0.14
CA LEU A 32 -9.32 0.95 1.43
C LEU A 32 -9.46 -0.56 1.68
N THR A 33 -10.46 -1.20 1.10
CA THR A 33 -10.60 -2.67 1.14
C THR A 33 -9.49 -3.34 0.34
N VAL A 34 -9.22 -2.88 -0.89
CA VAL A 34 -8.10 -3.36 -1.73
C VAL A 34 -6.77 -3.16 -1.02
N PHE A 35 -6.56 -1.99 -0.43
CA PHE A 35 -5.37 -1.72 0.39
C PHE A 35 -5.24 -2.67 1.59
N GLY A 36 -6.36 -3.00 2.24
CA GLY A 36 -6.40 -3.98 3.31
C GLY A 36 -5.99 -5.38 2.86
N TYR A 37 -6.38 -5.80 1.67
CA TYR A 37 -5.94 -7.08 1.08
C TYR A 37 -4.44 -7.07 0.78
N TYR A 38 -3.90 -5.96 0.26
CA TYR A 38 -2.45 -5.80 0.11
C TYR A 38 -1.69 -5.99 1.43
N LEU A 39 -2.07 -5.25 2.48
CA LEU A 39 -1.42 -5.36 3.80
C LEU A 39 -1.53 -6.78 4.38
N LYS A 40 -2.67 -7.45 4.18
CA LYS A 40 -2.89 -8.82 4.61
C LYS A 40 -2.00 -9.79 3.84
N GLY A 41 -2.00 -9.72 2.52
CA GLY A 41 -1.20 -10.60 1.67
C GLY A 41 0.29 -10.44 1.92
N PHE A 42 0.77 -9.21 2.09
CA PHE A 42 2.15 -8.95 2.45
C PHE A 42 2.53 -9.55 3.81
N LYS A 43 1.69 -9.33 4.83
CA LYS A 43 1.91 -9.87 6.17
C LYS A 43 1.90 -11.40 6.22
N GLU A 44 1.02 -12.03 5.46
CA GLU A 44 0.86 -13.48 5.38
C GLU A 44 1.80 -14.13 4.35
N GLN A 45 2.59 -13.32 3.63
CA GLN A 45 3.44 -13.75 2.51
C GLN A 45 2.66 -14.56 1.47
N ASN A 46 1.42 -14.18 1.26
CA ASN A 46 0.53 -14.77 0.29
C ASN A 46 0.06 -13.70 -0.70
N PRO A 47 0.81 -13.51 -1.81
CA PRO A 47 0.49 -12.49 -2.81
C PRO A 47 -0.84 -12.74 -3.53
N GLU A 48 -1.34 -13.97 -3.60
CA GLU A 48 -2.61 -14.29 -4.24
C GLU A 48 -3.78 -13.49 -3.64
N ILE A 49 -3.68 -13.14 -2.34
CA ILE A 49 -4.72 -12.37 -1.62
C ILE A 49 -4.97 -11.00 -2.27
N PHE A 50 -3.95 -10.39 -2.87
CA PHE A 50 -4.07 -9.03 -3.44
C PHE A 50 -3.76 -8.94 -4.94
N LEU A 51 -3.10 -9.93 -5.54
CA LEU A 51 -2.74 -9.89 -6.98
C LEU A 51 -3.96 -9.76 -7.91
N GLU A 52 -5.13 -10.25 -7.49
CA GLU A 52 -6.37 -10.06 -8.25
C GLU A 52 -6.82 -8.58 -8.32
N TYR A 53 -6.31 -7.75 -7.39
CA TYR A 53 -6.58 -6.31 -7.32
C TYR A 53 -5.47 -5.47 -7.96
N VAL A 54 -4.42 -6.08 -8.50
CA VAL A 54 -3.38 -5.40 -9.27
C VAL A 54 -3.78 -5.35 -10.74
N SER A 55 -3.63 -4.17 -11.35
CA SER A 55 -3.83 -4.01 -12.79
C SER A 55 -2.77 -4.78 -13.57
N LYS A 56 -3.13 -5.25 -14.77
CA LYS A 56 -2.14 -5.79 -15.72
C LYS A 56 -1.25 -4.70 -16.32
N ASP A 57 -1.70 -3.45 -16.24
CA ASP A 57 -0.93 -2.27 -16.62
C ASP A 57 -0.12 -1.69 -15.44
N TYR A 58 0.12 -2.49 -14.39
CA TYR A 58 0.94 -2.09 -13.25
C TYR A 58 2.33 -1.67 -13.70
N TYR A 59 2.77 -0.50 -13.26
CA TYR A 59 4.10 0.02 -13.55
C TYR A 59 4.55 0.97 -12.42
N ASP A 60 5.68 0.66 -11.81
CA ASP A 60 6.29 1.44 -10.75
C ASP A 60 7.74 1.76 -11.09
N THR A 61 8.09 3.04 -11.02
CA THR A 61 9.44 3.54 -11.28
C THR A 61 10.31 3.59 -10.01
N ASN A 62 9.83 3.04 -8.89
CA ASN A 62 10.49 3.14 -7.58
C ASN A 62 10.89 4.57 -7.18
N GLY A 63 10.33 5.58 -7.87
CA GLY A 63 10.63 7.00 -7.65
C GLY A 63 11.99 7.44 -8.20
N THR A 64 12.61 6.65 -9.08
CA THR A 64 13.87 6.97 -9.76
C THR A 64 13.64 7.28 -11.24
N ASP A 65 14.68 7.82 -11.91
CA ASP A 65 14.70 8.03 -13.37
C ASP A 65 15.43 6.87 -14.08
N GLU A 66 15.83 5.82 -13.36
CA GLU A 66 16.57 4.67 -13.86
C GLU A 66 15.61 3.55 -14.25
N ALA A 67 15.49 3.25 -15.56
CA ALA A 67 14.54 2.27 -16.06
C ALA A 67 14.88 0.80 -15.71
N ASP A 68 16.06 0.53 -15.19
CA ASP A 68 16.49 -0.82 -14.80
C ASP A 68 15.91 -1.28 -13.45
N ASP A 69 15.47 -0.35 -12.60
CA ASP A 69 14.78 -0.64 -11.35
C ASP A 69 13.24 -0.59 -11.45
N ASP A 70 12.72 -0.20 -12.62
CA ASP A 70 11.27 -0.21 -12.89
C ASP A 70 10.67 -1.61 -12.72
N VAL A 71 9.46 -1.65 -12.16
CA VAL A 71 8.72 -2.88 -11.90
C VAL A 71 7.38 -2.85 -12.65
N ASP A 72 7.24 -3.68 -13.66
CA ASP A 72 5.97 -3.98 -14.31
C ASP A 72 5.24 -5.14 -13.61
N TYR A 73 4.05 -5.51 -14.11
CA TYR A 73 3.25 -6.58 -13.53
C TYR A 73 3.99 -7.92 -13.48
N ASP A 74 4.71 -8.29 -14.54
CA ASP A 74 5.36 -9.60 -14.63
C ASP A 74 6.56 -9.67 -13.67
N LYS A 75 7.36 -8.60 -13.60
CA LYS A 75 8.46 -8.48 -12.63
C LYS A 75 7.96 -8.43 -11.19
N LEU A 76 6.81 -7.78 -10.94
CA LEU A 76 6.16 -7.81 -9.62
C LEU A 76 5.81 -9.24 -9.22
N VAL A 77 5.17 -10.01 -10.11
CA VAL A 77 4.83 -11.41 -9.85
C VAL A 77 6.07 -12.26 -9.59
N GLU A 78 7.16 -12.04 -10.35
CA GLU A 78 8.44 -12.70 -10.12
C GLU A 78 9.01 -12.40 -8.73
N ILE A 79 9.05 -11.12 -8.31
CA ILE A 79 9.51 -10.70 -6.99
C ILE A 79 8.70 -11.37 -5.88
N LEU A 80 7.37 -11.37 -6.00
CA LEU A 80 6.46 -11.91 -5.00
C LEU A 80 6.52 -13.45 -4.89
N ASN A 81 6.98 -14.14 -5.93
CA ASN A 81 7.21 -15.59 -5.93
C ASN A 81 8.68 -15.98 -5.63
N SER A 82 9.55 -15.00 -5.37
CA SER A 82 10.97 -15.27 -5.12
C SER A 82 11.21 -15.91 -3.75
N ASP A 83 12.28 -16.69 -3.65
CA ASP A 83 12.74 -17.22 -2.38
C ASP A 83 13.07 -16.12 -1.36
N ALA A 84 13.53 -14.97 -1.83
CA ALA A 84 13.80 -13.81 -0.99
C ALA A 84 12.53 -13.31 -0.29
N TYR A 85 11.41 -13.17 -1.01
CA TYR A 85 10.13 -12.77 -0.43
C TYR A 85 9.62 -13.80 0.58
N HIS A 86 9.70 -15.09 0.26
CA HIS A 86 9.25 -16.18 1.14
C HIS A 86 10.20 -16.47 2.31
N SER A 87 11.43 -15.94 2.29
CA SER A 87 12.39 -16.08 3.38
C SER A 87 12.19 -15.09 4.54
N LEU A 88 11.28 -14.14 4.38
CA LEU A 88 10.97 -13.17 5.44
C LEU A 88 10.29 -13.87 6.61
N GLU A 89 10.77 -13.64 7.81
CA GLU A 89 10.19 -14.19 9.03
C GLU A 89 9.71 -13.08 9.97
N LYS A 90 8.70 -13.39 10.77
CA LYS A 90 8.17 -12.50 11.81
C LYS A 90 7.78 -11.11 11.28
N VAL A 91 7.16 -11.09 10.10
CA VAL A 91 6.71 -9.86 9.46
C VAL A 91 5.67 -9.15 10.33
N SER A 92 5.96 -7.92 10.70
CA SER A 92 5.07 -7.03 11.44
C SER A 92 4.94 -5.72 10.68
N ILE A 93 3.71 -5.30 10.43
CA ILE A 93 3.40 -4.09 9.67
C ILE A 93 2.65 -3.12 10.55
N THR A 94 3.09 -1.88 10.55
CA THR A 94 2.34 -0.72 11.06
C THR A 94 2.06 0.20 9.88
N CYS A 95 0.79 0.54 9.68
CA CYS A 95 0.39 1.44 8.60
C CYS A 95 -0.52 2.54 9.16
N ILE A 96 -0.25 3.79 8.76
CA ILE A 96 -1.08 4.95 9.11
C ILE A 96 -1.51 5.59 7.79
N ILE A 97 -2.79 5.48 7.49
CA ILE A 97 -3.39 6.15 6.33
C ILE A 97 -3.41 7.65 6.62
N LYS A 98 -2.89 8.44 5.67
CA LYS A 98 -2.81 9.88 5.77
C LYS A 98 -3.94 10.56 5.01
N ASP A 99 -4.11 10.18 3.74
CA ASP A 99 -5.10 10.80 2.86
C ASP A 99 -5.44 9.88 1.69
N LEU A 100 -6.61 10.13 1.07
CA LEU A 100 -7.04 9.53 -0.18
C LEU A 100 -7.47 10.64 -1.14
N LEU A 101 -6.72 10.82 -2.20
CA LEU A 101 -6.88 11.89 -3.18
C LEU A 101 -7.43 11.30 -4.48
N PHE A 102 -8.62 11.74 -4.87
CA PHE A 102 -9.17 11.46 -6.19
C PHE A 102 -8.65 12.48 -7.20
N ASP A 103 -8.42 12.04 -8.43
CA ASP A 103 -7.99 12.92 -9.51
C ASP A 103 -9.15 13.86 -9.89
N PRO A 104 -8.95 15.19 -9.84
CA PRO A 104 -10.01 16.15 -10.15
C PRO A 104 -10.43 16.13 -11.63
N GLU A 105 -9.58 15.61 -12.51
CA GLU A 105 -9.82 15.53 -13.96
C GLU A 105 -10.33 14.14 -14.41
N SER A 106 -10.41 13.18 -13.46
CA SER A 106 -10.74 11.79 -13.80
C SER A 106 -11.37 11.03 -12.64
N ASP A 107 -12.62 10.62 -12.80
CA ASP A 107 -13.37 9.86 -11.81
C ASP A 107 -12.84 8.43 -11.59
N ASN A 108 -11.85 8.00 -12.39
CA ASN A 108 -11.31 6.65 -12.36
C ASN A 108 -9.87 6.56 -11.85
N LYS A 109 -9.32 7.63 -11.25
CA LYS A 109 -7.97 7.63 -10.68
C LYS A 109 -7.97 8.13 -9.25
N ALA A 110 -7.15 7.48 -8.41
CA ALA A 110 -6.96 7.89 -7.02
C ALA A 110 -5.54 7.58 -6.54
N ARG A 111 -5.13 8.28 -5.47
CA ARG A 111 -3.86 8.05 -4.77
C ARG A 111 -4.12 7.95 -3.27
N LEU A 112 -3.67 6.88 -2.66
CA LEU A 112 -3.66 6.68 -1.22
C LEU A 112 -2.28 7.05 -0.69
N LEU A 113 -2.24 7.99 0.26
CA LEU A 113 -1.02 8.40 0.95
C LEU A 113 -0.99 7.75 2.33
N PHE A 114 0.11 7.11 2.68
CA PHE A 114 0.24 6.43 3.96
C PHE A 114 1.68 6.44 4.48
N PHE A 115 1.82 6.30 5.78
CA PHE A 115 3.08 5.94 6.42
C PHE A 115 3.10 4.43 6.62
N PHE A 116 4.20 3.82 6.31
CA PHE A 116 4.39 2.38 6.36
C PHE A 116 5.66 2.06 7.16
N GLU A 117 5.54 1.17 8.14
CA GLU A 117 6.67 0.62 8.87
C GLU A 117 6.56 -0.89 8.84
N VAL A 118 7.59 -1.55 8.33
CA VAL A 118 7.74 -3.00 8.32
C VAL A 118 8.93 -3.40 9.18
N ARG A 119 8.72 -4.41 9.99
CA ARG A 119 9.79 -5.10 10.72
C ARG A 119 9.72 -6.57 10.33
N PHE A 120 10.85 -7.13 10.01
CA PHE A 120 10.96 -8.53 9.64
C PHE A 120 12.33 -9.09 10.02
N LYS A 121 12.42 -10.40 10.04
CA LYS A 121 13.70 -11.12 10.10
C LYS A 121 13.98 -11.77 8.77
N MET A 122 15.24 -11.83 8.39
CA MET A 122 15.70 -12.63 7.27
C MET A 122 17.03 -13.30 7.61
N LYS A 123 17.31 -14.39 6.92
CA LYS A 123 18.54 -15.13 7.12
C LYS A 123 19.76 -14.24 6.82
N SER A 124 20.72 -14.22 7.75
CA SER A 124 21.93 -13.44 7.55
C SER A 124 22.72 -13.99 6.36
N SER A 125 23.15 -13.10 5.46
CA SER A 125 24.09 -13.44 4.39
C SER A 125 25.54 -13.60 4.91
N VAL A 126 25.80 -13.15 6.13
CA VAL A 126 27.11 -13.29 6.77
C VAL A 126 27.16 -14.65 7.45
N PRO A 127 28.13 -15.50 7.11
CA PRO A 127 28.32 -16.78 7.81
C PRO A 127 28.45 -16.55 9.32
N SER A 128 27.75 -17.34 10.11
CA SER A 128 27.89 -17.28 11.56
C SER A 128 29.30 -17.75 11.94
N THR A 129 30.11 -16.83 12.43
CA THR A 129 31.40 -17.13 13.07
C THR A 129 31.19 -17.21 14.58
N GLU A 130 32.12 -17.84 15.33
CA GLU A 130 32.03 -17.87 16.79
C GLU A 130 31.88 -16.47 17.41
N GLU A 131 32.46 -15.47 16.77
CA GLU A 131 32.43 -14.06 17.21
C GLU A 131 31.04 -13.39 17.00
N ASN A 132 30.35 -13.71 15.92
CA ASN A 132 29.02 -13.12 15.65
C ASN A 132 27.83 -14.01 16.08
N ALA A 133 28.06 -15.28 16.37
CA ALA A 133 27.02 -16.20 16.87
C ALA A 133 26.42 -15.74 18.20
N PHE A 134 27.17 -14.97 19.01
CA PHE A 134 26.69 -14.38 20.24
C PHE A 134 25.72 -13.22 20.00
N ILE A 135 25.87 -12.51 18.86
CA ILE A 135 25.02 -11.35 18.48
C ILE A 135 23.80 -11.83 17.70
N GLN A 136 23.92 -12.93 16.95
CA GLN A 136 22.86 -13.49 16.11
C GLN A 136 22.78 -15.02 16.26
N PRO A 137 22.36 -15.51 17.44
CA PRO A 137 22.40 -16.94 17.76
C PRO A 137 21.51 -17.81 16.87
N ASP A 138 20.50 -17.22 16.21
CA ASP A 138 19.61 -17.88 15.27
C ASP A 138 20.04 -17.72 13.79
N GLY A 139 21.14 -16.99 13.53
CA GLY A 139 21.59 -16.67 12.17
C GLY A 139 20.65 -15.72 11.42
N MET A 140 19.74 -15.06 12.14
CA MET A 140 18.72 -14.15 11.58
C MET A 140 19.05 -12.71 11.91
N THR A 141 18.87 -11.82 10.92
CA THR A 141 19.03 -10.37 11.09
C THR A 141 17.68 -9.69 11.17
N ASN A 142 17.52 -8.77 12.13
CA ASN A 142 16.33 -7.94 12.23
C ASN A 142 16.44 -6.74 11.28
N HIS A 143 15.42 -6.53 10.48
CA HIS A 143 15.30 -5.41 9.57
C HIS A 143 14.10 -4.55 9.93
N LYS A 144 14.24 -3.26 9.68
CA LYS A 144 13.18 -2.26 9.81
C LYS A 144 13.25 -1.32 8.62
N VAL A 145 12.14 -1.20 7.91
CA VAL A 145 11.94 -0.18 6.88
C VAL A 145 10.78 0.70 7.33
N SER A 146 10.94 2.02 7.22
CA SER A 146 9.85 2.96 7.53
C SER A 146 9.92 4.17 6.62
N GLU A 147 8.81 4.46 5.95
CA GLU A 147 8.74 5.53 4.96
C GLU A 147 7.32 6.06 4.78
N ASN A 148 7.23 7.23 4.15
CA ASN A 148 6.00 7.72 3.57
C ASN A 148 5.89 7.19 2.16
N ASN A 149 4.77 6.56 1.87
CA ASN A 149 4.55 5.94 0.57
C ASN A 149 3.23 6.38 -0.03
N GLN A 150 3.06 6.15 -1.32
CA GLN A 150 1.83 6.35 -2.05
C GLN A 150 1.51 5.14 -2.90
N MET A 151 0.23 4.79 -2.95
CA MET A 151 -0.28 3.75 -3.84
C MET A 151 -1.26 4.40 -4.83
N LYS A 152 -1.09 4.13 -6.11
CA LYS A 152 -1.95 4.66 -7.17
C LYS A 152 -2.96 3.60 -7.60
N PHE A 153 -4.17 4.06 -7.83
CA PHE A 153 -5.29 3.23 -8.23
C PHE A 153 -5.92 3.74 -9.53
N VAL A 154 -6.43 2.80 -10.30
CA VAL A 154 -7.30 3.08 -11.46
C VAL A 154 -8.57 2.23 -11.35
N LYS A 155 -9.68 2.73 -11.86
CA LYS A 155 -10.95 2.00 -11.91
C LYS A 155 -11.10 1.34 -13.27
N GLU A 156 -11.01 0.01 -13.31
CA GLU A 156 -11.13 -0.84 -14.49
C GLU A 156 -12.39 -1.69 -14.37
N ASP A 157 -13.25 -1.66 -15.38
CA ASP A 157 -14.53 -2.40 -15.39
C ASP A 157 -15.37 -2.21 -14.11
N GLY A 158 -15.33 -0.98 -13.57
CA GLY A 158 -16.05 -0.60 -12.36
C GLY A 158 -15.42 -1.04 -11.03
N LYS A 159 -14.20 -1.62 -11.05
CA LYS A 159 -13.44 -2.06 -9.87
C LYS A 159 -12.13 -1.30 -9.73
N TRP A 160 -11.77 -0.95 -8.51
CA TRP A 160 -10.49 -0.31 -8.24
C TRP A 160 -9.34 -1.32 -8.25
N LYS A 161 -8.29 -1.00 -9.02
CA LYS A 161 -7.07 -1.78 -9.18
C LYS A 161 -5.84 -0.96 -8.81
N ILE A 162 -4.81 -1.61 -8.29
CA ILE A 162 -3.52 -1.00 -7.99
C ILE A 162 -2.69 -0.92 -9.27
N VAL A 163 -2.13 0.24 -9.58
CA VAL A 163 -1.28 0.46 -10.76
C VAL A 163 0.15 0.88 -10.42
N SER A 164 0.46 1.23 -9.17
CA SER A 164 1.81 1.60 -8.71
C SER A 164 1.84 1.69 -7.19
N GLY A 165 3.00 1.51 -6.57
CA GLY A 165 3.24 1.71 -5.13
C GLY A 165 3.17 0.43 -4.29
N LEU A 166 3.53 -0.72 -4.87
CA LEU A 166 3.65 -2.02 -4.17
C LEU A 166 5.09 -2.33 -3.76
#